data_d91c54c0a43f122981b73e9f86875e83
#
_entry.id   d91c54c0a43f122981b73e9f86875e83
#
_cell.length_a   1.000
_cell.length_b   1.000
_cell.length_c   1.000
_cell.angle_alpha   90.00
_cell.angle_beta   90.00
_cell.angle_gamma   90.00
#
_symmetry.space_group_name_H-M   'P 1'
#
loop_
_entity.id
_entity.type
_entity.pdbx_description
1 polymer ?
#
loop_
_entity_poly.entity_id
_entity_poly.type
_entity_poly.pdbx_seq_one_letter_code
_entity_poly.pdbx_strand_id
1 'polypeptide(L)'
;MKRLRLLPIALVPAVVLGLAACSGSGSTDSSATPSASSSATASAITSCPKPGKASAAIDVSGDFGGKTAPTVTFSKGIKATPPQATTVTKGSGAALKNGDYTQVAYSVYQASDAKKLGTVGFDQGNAQVLSVGGSGFGALLACSHVGDRIAAVGASSALGFNTGGNIVVVADVIAQTPTKSTGAAQTQNPDLPTVKDKSDGEPEITIPDTTAPTKTTAEVIKQGDGDEIAEGDTALVQYKGVLYDGGKEFDSSWSKGAPTTFTIAEGSLIKGFVTGLVGQKVGSQVMIVVTPEDGYGA
;
A
#
# COMPACT_ATOMS: atom_id res chain seq x y z
N MET A 1 -31.18 1.91 13.16
CA MET A 1 -30.60 0.59 13.51
C MET A 1 -29.09 0.73 13.40
N LYS A 2 -28.38 0.81 14.54
CA LYS A 2 -26.93 1.02 14.58
C LYS A 2 -26.22 -0.29 14.19
N ARG A 3 -25.46 -0.28 13.12
CA ARG A 3 -24.61 -1.41 12.71
C ARG A 3 -23.28 -1.30 13.42
N LEU A 4 -23.05 -2.18 14.36
CA LEU A 4 -21.81 -2.38 15.09
C LEU A 4 -20.77 -3.03 14.12
N ARG A 5 -19.72 -2.31 13.79
CA ARG A 5 -18.59 -2.84 13.00
C ARG A 5 -17.49 -3.26 13.96
N LEU A 6 -17.24 -4.56 14.08
CA LEU A 6 -16.11 -5.15 14.81
C LEU A 6 -14.90 -5.20 13.86
N LEU A 7 -13.85 -4.45 14.18
CA LEU A 7 -12.52 -4.61 13.57
C LEU A 7 -11.73 -5.63 14.38
N PRO A 8 -11.02 -6.56 13.76
CA PRO A 8 -10.06 -7.42 14.46
C PRO A 8 -8.75 -6.67 14.71
N ILE A 9 -8.39 -6.53 15.97
CA ILE A 9 -7.09 -6.04 16.45
C ILE A 9 -6.09 -7.17 16.22
N ALA A 10 -5.11 -6.95 15.35
CA ALA A 10 -3.96 -7.84 15.19
C ALA A 10 -2.89 -7.45 16.23
N LEU A 11 -2.73 -8.28 17.25
CA LEU A 11 -1.63 -8.20 18.23
C LEU A 11 -0.35 -8.73 17.57
N VAL A 12 0.68 -7.89 17.48
CA VAL A 12 2.04 -8.30 17.06
C VAL A 12 2.85 -8.59 18.32
N PRO A 13 3.37 -9.82 18.53
CA PRO A 13 4.32 -10.08 19.61
C PRO A 13 5.72 -9.61 19.22
N ALA A 14 6.32 -8.76 20.04
CA ALA A 14 7.73 -8.40 19.97
C ALA A 14 8.60 -9.61 20.41
N VAL A 15 9.48 -10.07 19.52
CA VAL A 15 10.51 -11.07 19.83
C VAL A 15 11.77 -10.34 20.28
N VAL A 16 12.13 -10.51 21.55
CA VAL A 16 13.41 -10.07 22.11
C VAL A 16 14.46 -11.14 21.82
N LEU A 17 15.48 -10.79 21.05
CA LEU A 17 16.68 -11.62 20.84
C LEU A 17 17.66 -11.40 21.99
N GLY A 18 17.79 -12.41 22.84
CA GLY A 18 18.86 -12.50 23.83
C GLY A 18 20.13 -13.10 23.21
N LEU A 19 21.22 -12.36 23.23
CA LEU A 19 22.58 -12.88 22.96
C LEU A 19 23.10 -13.58 24.21
N ALA A 20 23.37 -14.88 24.12
CA ALA A 20 24.20 -15.58 25.10
C ALA A 20 25.46 -16.09 24.41
N ALA A 21 26.61 -15.50 24.78
CA ALA A 21 27.91 -16.05 24.48
C ALA A 21 28.31 -17.07 25.55
N CYS A 22 28.76 -18.26 25.13
CA CYS A 22 29.54 -19.15 25.99
C CYS A 22 30.61 -19.87 25.18
N SER A 23 31.87 -19.61 25.54
CA SER A 23 33.04 -20.33 25.15
C SER A 23 33.17 -21.63 26.00
N GLY A 24 33.62 -22.73 25.39
CA GLY A 24 33.99 -23.95 26.12
C GLY A 24 34.45 -25.05 25.19
N SER A 25 35.73 -25.35 25.28
CA SER A 25 36.48 -26.41 24.57
C SER A 25 36.09 -27.83 25.07
N GLY A 26 36.16 -28.84 24.18
CA GLY A 26 36.36 -30.22 24.62
C GLY A 26 35.75 -31.32 23.75
N SER A 27 36.59 -31.94 22.89
CA SER A 27 36.69 -33.36 22.50
C SER A 27 35.46 -34.23 22.15
N THR A 28 35.49 -34.68 20.88
CA THR A 28 35.20 -36.03 20.33
C THR A 28 34.02 -36.86 20.88
N ASP A 29 32.97 -37.08 20.07
CA ASP A 29 32.62 -38.42 19.60
C ASP A 29 31.59 -38.40 18.45
N SER A 30 31.73 -39.38 17.56
CA SER A 30 30.97 -39.52 16.34
C SER A 30 29.55 -40.04 16.63
N SER A 31 28.50 -39.30 16.21
CA SER A 31 27.16 -39.86 16.03
C SER A 31 26.44 -39.13 14.93
N ALA A 32 25.90 -39.90 14.00
CA ALA A 32 25.19 -39.46 12.80
C ALA A 32 24.10 -38.42 13.07
N THR A 33 24.31 -37.25 12.51
CA THR A 33 23.31 -36.16 12.48
C THR A 33 22.25 -36.49 11.43
N PRO A 34 20.95 -36.49 11.74
CA PRO A 34 19.95 -36.45 10.70
C PRO A 34 20.04 -35.10 10.00
N SER A 35 20.30 -35.16 8.71
CA SER A 35 20.32 -33.99 7.81
C SER A 35 18.99 -33.26 7.95
N ALA A 36 18.96 -32.16 8.68
CA ALA A 36 17.86 -31.21 8.62
C ALA A 36 17.80 -30.67 7.20
N SER A 37 16.81 -31.13 6.45
CA SER A 37 16.47 -30.55 5.15
C SER A 37 16.14 -29.08 5.40
N SER A 38 17.09 -28.20 5.16
CA SER A 38 16.87 -26.77 5.13
C SER A 38 15.91 -26.48 3.99
N SER A 39 14.65 -26.28 4.30
CA SER A 39 13.68 -25.72 3.37
C SER A 39 14.20 -24.34 2.99
N ALA A 40 14.94 -24.27 1.87
CA ALA A 40 15.41 -23.02 1.33
C ALA A 40 14.19 -22.11 1.10
N THR A 41 14.11 -21.03 1.86
CA THR A 41 13.09 -19.99 1.65
C THR A 41 13.31 -19.43 0.25
N ALA A 42 12.32 -19.60 -0.64
CA ALA A 42 12.43 -19.10 -2.01
C ALA A 42 12.59 -17.57 -1.98
N SER A 43 13.59 -17.08 -2.73
CA SER A 43 13.81 -15.63 -2.86
C SER A 43 12.60 -14.97 -3.52
N ALA A 44 12.27 -13.76 -3.05
CA ALA A 44 11.19 -12.96 -3.64
C ALA A 44 11.50 -12.62 -5.11
N ILE A 45 10.47 -12.63 -5.96
CA ILE A 45 10.61 -12.21 -7.37
C ILE A 45 10.94 -10.71 -7.44
N THR A 46 11.81 -10.34 -8.37
CA THR A 46 12.19 -8.95 -8.66
C THR A 46 11.94 -8.56 -10.12
N SER A 47 11.34 -9.46 -10.88
CA SER A 47 11.00 -9.27 -12.30
C SER A 47 9.73 -10.04 -12.64
N CYS A 48 9.18 -9.79 -13.82
CA CYS A 48 7.95 -10.42 -14.29
C CYS A 48 8.07 -11.96 -14.37
N PRO A 49 7.24 -12.70 -13.63
CA PRO A 49 7.15 -14.13 -13.81
C PRO A 49 6.64 -14.48 -15.21
N LYS A 50 7.28 -15.46 -15.84
CA LYS A 50 6.83 -15.93 -17.16
C LYS A 50 5.57 -16.79 -17.02
N PRO A 51 4.65 -16.75 -18.01
CA PRO A 51 3.56 -17.70 -18.11
C PRO A 51 4.09 -19.14 -18.21
N GLY A 52 3.34 -20.09 -17.65
CA GLY A 52 3.70 -21.49 -17.72
C GLY A 52 2.50 -22.41 -17.49
N LYS A 53 2.72 -23.72 -17.57
CA LYS A 53 1.65 -24.70 -17.44
C LYS A 53 0.86 -24.57 -16.13
N ALA A 54 1.55 -24.24 -15.04
CA ALA A 54 0.89 -24.13 -13.74
C ALA A 54 0.00 -22.87 -13.68
N SER A 55 0.50 -21.70 -14.08
CA SER A 55 -0.32 -20.48 -14.08
C SER A 55 -1.47 -20.52 -15.12
N ALA A 56 -1.24 -21.19 -16.27
CA ALA A 56 -2.26 -21.36 -17.30
C ALA A 56 -3.35 -22.40 -16.93
N ALA A 57 -3.10 -23.24 -15.92
CA ALA A 57 -4.08 -24.22 -15.42
C ALA A 57 -4.95 -23.66 -14.27
N ILE A 58 -4.90 -22.36 -14.03
CA ILE A 58 -5.76 -21.67 -13.06
C ILE A 58 -6.95 -21.08 -13.83
N ASP A 59 -8.12 -21.68 -13.64
CA ASP A 59 -9.37 -21.17 -14.22
C ASP A 59 -9.94 -20.07 -13.31
N VAL A 60 -10.28 -18.93 -13.90
CA VAL A 60 -10.84 -17.78 -13.20
C VAL A 60 -12.08 -17.30 -13.94
N SER A 61 -13.21 -17.20 -13.24
CA SER A 61 -14.47 -16.71 -13.77
C SER A 61 -15.13 -15.71 -12.85
N GLY A 62 -15.98 -14.85 -13.40
CA GLY A 62 -16.64 -13.74 -12.71
C GLY A 62 -16.19 -12.39 -13.25
N ASP A 63 -16.96 -11.34 -12.94
CA ASP A 63 -16.75 -9.99 -13.45
C ASP A 63 -15.42 -9.41 -12.97
N PHE A 64 -14.74 -8.68 -13.87
CA PHE A 64 -13.53 -7.94 -13.52
C PHE A 64 -13.89 -6.75 -12.62
N GLY A 65 -13.11 -6.52 -11.55
CA GLY A 65 -13.35 -5.42 -10.61
C GLY A 65 -14.72 -5.48 -9.93
N GLY A 66 -15.38 -6.63 -9.95
CA GLY A 66 -16.70 -6.84 -9.37
C GLY A 66 -16.71 -6.65 -7.85
N LYS A 67 -17.92 -6.48 -7.29
CA LYS A 67 -18.12 -6.39 -5.83
C LYS A 67 -17.90 -7.73 -5.10
N THR A 68 -17.81 -8.82 -5.86
CA THR A 68 -17.56 -10.16 -5.36
C THR A 68 -16.28 -10.72 -5.96
N ALA A 69 -15.52 -11.45 -5.13
CA ALA A 69 -14.32 -12.12 -5.59
C ALA A 69 -14.62 -13.13 -6.71
N PRO A 70 -13.76 -13.26 -7.72
CA PRO A 70 -13.92 -14.24 -8.79
C PRO A 70 -13.91 -15.67 -8.23
N THR A 71 -14.55 -16.57 -8.95
CA THR A 71 -14.42 -18.02 -8.72
C THR A 71 -13.09 -18.48 -9.31
N VAL A 72 -12.29 -19.13 -8.49
CA VAL A 72 -10.95 -19.63 -8.89
C VAL A 72 -10.91 -21.13 -8.70
N THR A 73 -10.54 -21.85 -9.74
CA THR A 73 -10.44 -23.32 -9.76
C THR A 73 -9.08 -23.76 -10.28
N PHE A 74 -8.43 -24.66 -9.58
CA PHE A 74 -7.16 -25.26 -9.97
C PHE A 74 -6.94 -26.62 -9.28
N SER A 75 -6.03 -27.43 -9.80
CA SER A 75 -5.70 -28.74 -9.21
C SER A 75 -4.95 -28.58 -7.89
N LYS A 76 -5.37 -29.30 -6.84
CA LYS A 76 -4.66 -29.36 -5.56
C LYS A 76 -3.21 -29.80 -5.76
N GLY A 77 -2.31 -29.19 -4.98
CA GLY A 77 -0.89 -29.45 -5.08
C GLY A 77 -0.18 -28.73 -6.24
N ILE A 78 -0.87 -27.82 -6.95
CA ILE A 78 -0.27 -26.98 -7.99
C ILE A 78 0.93 -26.21 -7.42
N LYS A 79 2.03 -26.16 -8.18
CA LYS A 79 3.26 -25.46 -7.77
C LYS A 79 4.05 -24.99 -8.98
N ALA A 80 4.83 -23.95 -8.81
CA ALA A 80 5.76 -23.46 -9.80
C ALA A 80 7.05 -22.98 -9.13
N THR A 81 8.19 -23.41 -9.70
CA THR A 81 9.52 -22.95 -9.31
C THR A 81 10.34 -22.81 -10.60
N PRO A 82 10.72 -21.57 -10.99
CA PRO A 82 10.32 -20.28 -10.39
C PRO A 82 8.81 -20.00 -10.47
N PRO A 83 8.29 -18.98 -9.76
CA PRO A 83 6.91 -18.55 -9.86
C PRO A 83 6.49 -18.28 -11.31
N GLN A 84 5.23 -18.57 -11.61
CA GLN A 84 4.61 -18.34 -12.93
C GLN A 84 3.41 -17.41 -12.77
N ALA A 85 3.17 -16.57 -13.77
CA ALA A 85 1.98 -15.72 -13.84
C ALA A 85 1.44 -15.66 -15.27
N THR A 86 0.12 -15.64 -15.39
CA THR A 86 -0.60 -15.52 -16.66
C THR A 86 -1.63 -14.39 -16.54
N THR A 87 -1.69 -13.53 -17.54
CA THR A 87 -2.79 -12.56 -17.66
C THR A 87 -4.03 -13.29 -18.15
N VAL A 88 -5.03 -13.42 -17.29
CA VAL A 88 -6.30 -14.11 -17.59
C VAL A 88 -7.21 -13.21 -18.42
N THR A 89 -7.33 -11.95 -18.02
CA THR A 89 -8.03 -10.90 -18.77
C THR A 89 -7.05 -9.78 -19.04
N LYS A 90 -6.95 -9.36 -20.29
CA LYS A 90 -6.04 -8.28 -20.68
C LYS A 90 -6.75 -6.93 -20.63
N GLY A 91 -6.23 -6.04 -19.83
CA GLY A 91 -6.65 -4.63 -19.78
C GLY A 91 -6.11 -3.82 -20.95
N SER A 92 -6.74 -2.68 -21.18
CA SER A 92 -6.33 -1.71 -22.20
C SER A 92 -5.82 -0.38 -21.57
N GLY A 93 -5.76 -0.30 -20.25
CA GLY A 93 -5.31 0.90 -19.55
C GLY A 93 -3.79 1.06 -19.54
N ALA A 94 -3.30 2.02 -18.76
CA ALA A 94 -1.88 2.33 -18.68
C ALA A 94 -1.05 1.13 -18.17
N ALA A 95 0.14 0.95 -18.75
CA ALA A 95 1.13 0.01 -18.23
C ALA A 95 1.68 0.53 -16.91
N LEU A 96 1.70 -0.29 -15.89
CA LEU A 96 2.28 0.05 -14.60
C LEU A 96 3.81 0.01 -14.63
N LYS A 97 4.44 0.90 -13.88
CA LYS A 97 5.90 1.05 -13.79
C LYS A 97 6.34 0.97 -12.34
N ASN A 98 7.60 0.62 -12.12
CA ASN A 98 8.20 0.69 -10.78
C ASN A 98 8.06 2.10 -10.21
N GLY A 99 7.58 2.20 -8.98
CA GLY A 99 7.31 3.45 -8.28
C GLY A 99 5.86 3.96 -8.43
N ASP A 100 5.06 3.37 -9.32
CA ASP A 100 3.62 3.64 -9.37
C ASP A 100 2.90 3.10 -8.14
N TYR A 101 1.68 3.58 -7.94
CA TYR A 101 0.71 3.03 -7.00
C TYR A 101 -0.53 2.62 -7.76
N THR A 102 -1.12 1.49 -7.37
CA THR A 102 -2.30 0.95 -8.06
C THR A 102 -3.31 0.40 -7.08
N GLN A 103 -4.58 0.54 -7.41
CA GLN A 103 -5.68 -0.11 -6.70
C GLN A 103 -5.80 -1.54 -7.21
N VAL A 104 -5.78 -2.50 -6.28
CA VAL A 104 -5.83 -3.93 -6.58
C VAL A 104 -6.86 -4.61 -5.71
N ALA A 105 -7.69 -5.45 -6.31
CA ALA A 105 -8.49 -6.43 -5.60
C ALA A 105 -7.89 -7.81 -5.85
N TYR A 106 -7.68 -8.63 -4.79
CA TYR A 106 -7.04 -9.92 -4.96
C TYR A 106 -7.55 -10.99 -3.99
N SER A 107 -7.40 -12.24 -4.40
CA SER A 107 -7.68 -13.42 -3.59
C SER A 107 -6.44 -14.31 -3.53
N VAL A 108 -6.20 -14.91 -2.36
CA VAL A 108 -5.07 -15.81 -2.10
C VAL A 108 -5.61 -17.17 -1.70
N TYR A 109 -5.03 -18.22 -2.26
CA TYR A 109 -5.40 -19.61 -2.00
C TYR A 109 -4.16 -20.43 -1.63
N GLN A 110 -4.29 -21.34 -0.69
CA GLN A 110 -3.30 -22.39 -0.44
C GLN A 110 -3.28 -23.37 -1.61
N ALA A 111 -2.11 -23.56 -2.23
CA ALA A 111 -2.02 -24.41 -3.41
C ALA A 111 -2.17 -25.91 -3.11
N SER A 112 -1.85 -26.36 -1.87
CA SER A 112 -1.88 -27.77 -1.48
C SER A 112 -3.29 -28.37 -1.46
N ASP A 113 -4.28 -27.58 -1.06
CA ASP A 113 -5.67 -28.05 -0.82
C ASP A 113 -6.74 -27.18 -1.50
N ALA A 114 -6.31 -26.14 -2.22
CA ALA A 114 -7.15 -25.12 -2.87
C ALA A 114 -8.02 -24.30 -1.87
N LYS A 115 -7.64 -24.25 -0.60
CA LYS A 115 -8.35 -23.47 0.41
C LYS A 115 -8.09 -21.97 0.20
N LYS A 116 -9.16 -21.17 0.15
CA LYS A 116 -9.06 -19.71 0.15
C LYS A 116 -8.50 -19.24 1.49
N LEU A 117 -7.41 -18.48 1.45
CA LEU A 117 -6.75 -17.89 2.64
C LEU A 117 -7.30 -16.51 2.95
N GLY A 118 -7.64 -15.74 1.92
CA GLY A 118 -8.17 -14.41 2.09
C GLY A 118 -8.57 -13.75 0.78
N THR A 119 -9.29 -12.65 0.91
CA THR A 119 -9.77 -11.79 -0.18
C THR A 119 -9.67 -10.35 0.27
N VAL A 120 -9.19 -9.49 -0.62
CA VAL A 120 -9.05 -8.06 -0.36
C VAL A 120 -9.63 -7.30 -1.54
N GLY A 121 -10.40 -6.26 -1.27
CA GLY A 121 -10.85 -5.29 -2.26
C GLY A 121 -12.09 -5.67 -3.08
N PHE A 122 -12.56 -6.93 -3.02
CA PHE A 122 -13.78 -7.34 -3.74
C PHE A 122 -15.06 -7.12 -2.91
N ASP A 123 -15.16 -7.78 -1.77
CA ASP A 123 -16.42 -7.83 -1.00
C ASP A 123 -16.88 -6.48 -0.45
N GLN A 124 -15.99 -5.51 -0.33
CA GLN A 124 -16.27 -4.19 0.23
C GLN A 124 -16.23 -3.07 -0.83
N GLY A 125 -15.91 -3.39 -2.08
CA GLY A 125 -15.74 -2.39 -3.15
C GLY A 125 -14.54 -1.45 -2.94
N ASN A 126 -13.68 -1.75 -1.95
CA ASN A 126 -12.51 -0.96 -1.60
C ASN A 126 -11.24 -1.71 -2.02
N ALA A 127 -10.81 -1.50 -3.25
CA ALA A 127 -9.52 -2.01 -3.72
C ALA A 127 -8.38 -1.45 -2.85
N GLN A 128 -7.41 -2.31 -2.53
CA GLN A 128 -6.25 -1.89 -1.76
C GLN A 128 -5.27 -1.13 -2.65
N VAL A 129 -4.76 0.00 -2.17
CA VAL A 129 -3.67 0.72 -2.84
C VAL A 129 -2.35 0.05 -2.48
N LEU A 130 -1.61 -0.38 -3.50
CA LEU A 130 -0.31 -1.04 -3.36
C LEU A 130 0.75 -0.34 -4.20
N SER A 131 2.00 -0.36 -3.72
CA SER A 131 3.15 0.08 -4.50
C SER A 131 3.50 -0.94 -5.58
N VAL A 132 3.89 -0.45 -6.74
CA VAL A 132 4.30 -1.23 -7.90
C VAL A 132 5.81 -1.32 -7.95
N GLY A 133 6.34 -2.52 -8.15
CA GLY A 133 7.78 -2.76 -8.24
C GLY A 133 8.39 -3.33 -6.96
N GLY A 134 9.70 -3.18 -6.80
CA GLY A 134 10.44 -3.81 -5.71
C GLY A 134 10.50 -5.33 -5.87
N SER A 135 9.85 -6.07 -4.96
CA SER A 135 9.88 -7.54 -4.96
C SER A 135 8.50 -8.14 -4.64
N GLY A 136 8.35 -9.43 -4.87
CA GLY A 136 7.13 -10.17 -4.54
C GLY A 136 5.91 -9.67 -5.31
N PHE A 137 4.82 -9.35 -4.60
CA PHE A 137 3.57 -8.95 -5.23
C PHE A 137 3.69 -7.61 -5.99
N GLY A 138 4.45 -6.65 -5.47
CA GLY A 138 4.73 -5.40 -6.18
C GLY A 138 5.45 -5.62 -7.53
N ALA A 139 6.42 -6.53 -7.58
CA ALA A 139 7.10 -6.89 -8.83
C ALA A 139 6.16 -7.59 -9.83
N LEU A 140 5.20 -8.39 -9.34
CA LEU A 140 4.15 -8.97 -10.19
C LEU A 140 3.26 -7.88 -10.81
N LEU A 141 2.89 -6.85 -10.04
CA LEU A 141 2.08 -5.73 -10.51
C LEU A 141 2.81 -4.87 -11.56
N ALA A 142 4.14 -4.73 -11.47
CA ALA A 142 4.94 -3.99 -12.45
C ALA A 142 4.89 -4.58 -13.87
N CYS A 143 4.32 -5.79 -14.02
CA CYS A 143 4.19 -6.48 -15.29
C CYS A 143 2.81 -6.30 -15.94
N SER A 144 1.98 -5.44 -15.38
CA SER A 144 0.55 -5.39 -15.66
C SER A 144 0.14 -4.06 -16.25
N HIS A 145 -1.05 -4.05 -16.83
CA HIS A 145 -1.77 -2.84 -17.23
C HIS A 145 -3.01 -2.67 -16.34
N VAL A 146 -3.47 -1.45 -16.22
CA VAL A 146 -4.79 -1.20 -15.63
C VAL A 146 -5.84 -1.96 -16.45
N GLY A 147 -6.71 -2.70 -15.77
CA GLY A 147 -7.69 -3.59 -16.38
C GLY A 147 -7.24 -5.06 -16.50
N ASP A 148 -5.98 -5.39 -16.17
CA ASP A 148 -5.52 -6.77 -16.18
C ASP A 148 -6.08 -7.56 -14.99
N ARG A 149 -6.52 -8.81 -15.26
CA ARG A 149 -6.66 -9.87 -14.27
C ARG A 149 -5.50 -10.83 -14.40
N ILE A 150 -4.78 -11.06 -13.32
CA ILE A 150 -3.58 -11.89 -13.29
C ILE A 150 -3.84 -13.10 -12.40
N ALA A 151 -3.41 -14.29 -12.85
CA ALA A 151 -3.31 -15.48 -12.02
C ALA A 151 -1.84 -15.88 -11.87
N ALA A 152 -1.35 -15.94 -10.63
CA ALA A 152 0.02 -16.31 -10.31
C ALA A 152 0.08 -17.50 -9.38
N VAL A 153 1.13 -18.33 -9.51
CA VAL A 153 1.40 -19.48 -8.66
C VAL A 153 2.89 -19.56 -8.35
N GLY A 154 3.21 -19.86 -7.12
CA GLY A 154 4.60 -20.00 -6.65
C GLY A 154 4.71 -20.10 -5.14
N ALA A 155 5.95 -20.18 -4.63
CA ALA A 155 6.19 -20.12 -3.19
C ALA A 155 5.65 -18.81 -2.62
N SER A 156 4.96 -18.88 -1.48
CA SER A 156 4.35 -17.71 -0.83
C SER A 156 5.36 -16.60 -0.56
N SER A 157 6.54 -16.93 -0.07
CA SER A 157 7.63 -15.97 0.17
C SER A 157 8.12 -15.29 -1.11
N ALA A 158 8.16 -16.04 -2.24
CA ALA A 158 8.56 -15.47 -3.53
C ALA A 158 7.53 -14.47 -4.08
N LEU A 159 6.25 -14.69 -3.78
CA LEU A 159 5.14 -13.80 -4.16
C LEU A 159 4.85 -12.70 -3.11
N GLY A 160 5.66 -12.60 -2.04
CA GLY A 160 5.54 -11.55 -1.02
C GLY A 160 4.51 -11.84 0.08
N PHE A 161 4.15 -13.12 0.30
CA PHE A 161 3.20 -13.55 1.34
C PHE A 161 3.90 -14.48 2.35
N ASN A 162 3.42 -14.49 3.59
CA ASN A 162 3.97 -15.30 4.69
C ASN A 162 3.03 -16.45 5.11
N THR A 163 2.39 -17.10 4.13
CA THR A 163 1.42 -18.17 4.43
C THR A 163 2.04 -19.57 4.44
N GLY A 164 3.30 -19.69 4.03
CA GLY A 164 4.01 -20.96 3.85
C GLY A 164 3.58 -21.72 2.60
N GLY A 165 4.45 -22.58 2.09
CA GLY A 165 4.20 -23.42 0.91
C GLY A 165 4.00 -22.63 -0.39
N ASN A 166 3.35 -23.29 -1.36
CA ASN A 166 2.93 -22.63 -2.59
C ASN A 166 1.52 -22.05 -2.44
N ILE A 167 1.30 -20.92 -3.08
CA ILE A 167 0.00 -20.24 -3.14
C ILE A 167 -0.39 -19.95 -4.58
N VAL A 168 -1.68 -19.74 -4.77
CA VAL A 168 -2.27 -19.14 -5.96
C VAL A 168 -2.79 -17.76 -5.58
N VAL A 169 -2.44 -16.76 -6.37
CA VAL A 169 -2.94 -15.38 -6.22
C VAL A 169 -3.67 -15.01 -7.50
N VAL A 170 -4.90 -14.53 -7.38
CA VAL A 170 -5.66 -13.91 -8.48
C VAL A 170 -5.90 -12.46 -8.13
N ALA A 171 -5.49 -11.56 -9.01
CA ALA A 171 -5.54 -10.13 -8.78
C ALA A 171 -6.15 -9.37 -9.97
N ASP A 172 -7.03 -8.43 -9.67
CA ASP A 172 -7.58 -7.44 -10.60
C ASP A 172 -6.88 -6.12 -10.39
N VAL A 173 -6.22 -5.60 -11.41
CA VAL A 173 -5.56 -4.28 -11.41
C VAL A 173 -6.60 -3.23 -11.80
N ILE A 174 -7.19 -2.57 -10.81
CA ILE A 174 -8.40 -1.74 -10.98
C ILE A 174 -8.09 -0.38 -11.59
N ALA A 175 -7.15 0.36 -11.00
CA ALA A 175 -6.80 1.71 -11.41
C ALA A 175 -5.39 2.07 -10.98
N GLN A 176 -4.72 2.96 -11.71
CA GLN A 176 -3.50 3.61 -11.24
C GLN A 176 -3.88 4.73 -10.26
N THR A 177 -3.20 4.79 -9.12
CA THR A 177 -3.40 5.83 -8.12
C THR A 177 -2.39 6.94 -8.35
N PRO A 178 -2.79 8.18 -8.62
CA PRO A 178 -1.87 9.31 -8.73
C PRO A 178 -1.07 9.52 -7.43
N THR A 179 0.22 9.85 -7.56
CA THR A 179 1.11 10.17 -6.43
C THR A 179 1.27 11.67 -6.20
N LYS A 180 0.54 12.48 -6.94
CA LYS A 180 0.45 13.93 -6.79
C LYS A 180 -0.96 14.40 -7.07
N SER A 181 -1.33 15.56 -6.52
CA SER A 181 -2.62 16.18 -6.79
C SER A 181 -2.84 16.39 -8.29
N THR A 182 -4.02 16.01 -8.76
CA THR A 182 -4.49 16.17 -10.14
C THR A 182 -5.54 17.27 -10.28
N GLY A 183 -5.93 17.89 -9.17
CA GLY A 183 -7.00 18.87 -9.11
C GLY A 183 -6.70 20.18 -9.82
N ALA A 184 -7.73 20.95 -10.12
CA ALA A 184 -7.64 22.29 -10.70
C ALA A 184 -7.07 23.29 -9.67
N ALA A 185 -6.07 24.08 -10.11
CA ALA A 185 -5.46 25.10 -9.25
C ALA A 185 -6.49 26.16 -8.82
N GLN A 186 -6.38 26.57 -7.56
CA GLN A 186 -7.21 27.62 -6.96
C GLN A 186 -6.36 28.88 -6.72
N THR A 187 -7.04 30.03 -6.59
CA THR A 187 -6.40 31.27 -6.16
C THR A 187 -6.03 31.14 -4.69
N GLN A 188 -4.77 31.38 -4.38
CA GLN A 188 -4.25 31.31 -3.00
C GLN A 188 -4.39 32.65 -2.28
N ASN A 189 -4.67 32.61 -0.98
CA ASN A 189 -4.70 33.78 -0.12
C ASN A 189 -3.27 34.24 0.18
N PRO A 190 -2.86 35.47 -0.20
CA PRO A 190 -1.49 35.95 0.03
C PRO A 190 -1.15 36.17 1.52
N ASP A 191 -2.15 36.24 2.42
CA ASP A 191 -1.94 36.40 3.85
C ASP A 191 -1.62 35.05 4.55
N LEU A 192 -1.74 33.92 3.82
CA LEU A 192 -1.41 32.58 4.27
C LEU A 192 -0.16 32.06 3.54
N PRO A 193 0.48 30.95 4.03
CA PRO A 193 1.56 30.32 3.30
C PRO A 193 1.13 29.95 1.88
N THR A 194 1.94 30.28 0.89
CA THR A 194 1.66 29.95 -0.50
C THR A 194 2.42 28.70 -0.92
N VAL A 195 1.84 27.94 -1.83
CA VAL A 195 2.36 26.66 -2.29
C VAL A 195 2.59 26.69 -3.80
N LYS A 196 3.80 26.29 -4.24
CA LYS A 196 4.14 26.07 -5.63
C LYS A 196 4.73 24.67 -5.77
N ASP A 197 4.21 23.87 -6.69
CA ASP A 197 4.74 22.53 -6.90
C ASP A 197 5.97 22.53 -7.80
N LYS A 198 6.93 21.68 -7.44
CA LYS A 198 8.01 21.24 -8.31
C LYS A 198 7.47 20.28 -9.41
N SER A 199 8.31 19.92 -10.37
CA SER A 199 7.94 19.02 -11.47
C SER A 199 7.49 17.62 -11.02
N ASP A 200 8.02 17.14 -9.92
CA ASP A 200 7.66 15.86 -9.29
C ASP A 200 6.42 15.93 -8.38
N GLY A 201 5.87 17.14 -8.16
CA GLY A 201 4.72 17.41 -7.31
C GLY A 201 5.06 17.73 -5.86
N GLU A 202 6.36 17.76 -5.49
CA GLU A 202 6.76 18.21 -4.16
C GLU A 202 6.41 19.70 -3.97
N PRO A 203 5.69 20.09 -2.89
CA PRO A 203 5.37 21.47 -2.64
C PRO A 203 6.58 22.28 -2.14
N GLU A 204 6.81 23.43 -2.75
CA GLU A 204 7.60 24.52 -2.18
C GLU A 204 6.64 25.43 -1.43
N ILE A 205 6.87 25.58 -0.14
CA ILE A 205 6.01 26.37 0.77
C ILE A 205 6.74 27.66 1.10
N THR A 206 6.10 28.79 0.80
CA THR A 206 6.61 30.11 1.16
C THR A 206 5.78 30.67 2.29
N ILE A 207 6.40 30.90 3.45
CA ILE A 207 5.76 31.51 4.61
C ILE A 207 5.76 33.03 4.42
N PRO A 208 4.60 33.71 4.53
CA PRO A 208 4.55 35.16 4.45
C PRO A 208 5.15 35.81 5.70
N ASP A 209 5.58 37.06 5.57
CA ASP A 209 6.05 37.85 6.71
C ASP A 209 4.88 38.46 7.50
N THR A 210 3.99 37.57 7.93
CA THR A 210 2.76 37.90 8.69
C THR A 210 2.70 37.07 9.96
N THR A 211 1.94 37.52 10.94
CA THR A 211 1.69 36.74 12.16
C THR A 211 0.92 35.46 11.81
N ALA A 212 1.34 34.32 12.39
CA ALA A 212 0.65 33.06 12.20
C ALA A 212 -0.83 33.16 12.60
N PRO A 213 -1.74 32.49 11.87
CA PRO A 213 -3.14 32.39 12.25
C PRO A 213 -3.28 31.87 13.69
N THR A 214 -4.22 32.46 14.43
CA THR A 214 -4.54 32.04 15.81
C THR A 214 -5.49 30.86 15.90
N LYS A 215 -5.97 30.38 14.75
CA LYS A 215 -6.84 29.19 14.60
C LYS A 215 -6.30 28.33 13.47
N THR A 216 -6.42 27.03 13.62
CA THR A 216 -6.15 26.10 12.53
C THR A 216 -6.98 26.48 11.30
N THR A 217 -6.32 26.66 10.16
CA THR A 217 -6.90 27.13 8.91
C THR A 217 -6.48 26.23 7.77
N ALA A 218 -7.43 25.81 6.94
CA ALA A 218 -7.18 25.02 5.75
C ALA A 218 -7.54 25.83 4.49
N GLU A 219 -6.72 25.73 3.46
CA GLU A 219 -6.94 26.32 2.15
C GLU A 219 -6.73 25.27 1.06
N VAL A 220 -7.68 25.19 0.12
CA VAL A 220 -7.57 24.30 -1.03
C VAL A 220 -6.70 24.97 -2.09
N ILE A 221 -5.53 24.41 -2.33
CA ILE A 221 -4.56 24.88 -3.34
C ILE A 221 -4.92 24.32 -4.73
N LYS A 222 -5.37 23.07 -4.76
CA LYS A 222 -5.95 22.43 -5.96
C LYS A 222 -7.20 21.67 -5.56
N GLN A 223 -8.26 21.84 -6.32
CA GLN A 223 -9.54 21.17 -6.06
C GLN A 223 -9.61 19.86 -6.83
N GLY A 224 -9.60 18.74 -6.13
CA GLY A 224 -9.87 17.42 -6.69
C GLY A 224 -11.32 17.19 -7.08
N ASP A 225 -11.57 16.15 -7.83
CA ASP A 225 -12.89 15.72 -8.34
C ASP A 225 -13.30 14.32 -7.87
N GLY A 226 -12.46 13.67 -7.04
CA GLY A 226 -12.77 12.37 -6.45
C GLY A 226 -13.79 12.44 -5.31
N ASP A 227 -13.96 11.30 -4.62
CA ASP A 227 -14.88 11.19 -3.49
C ASP A 227 -14.45 12.10 -2.33
N GLU A 228 -15.44 12.53 -1.55
CA GLU A 228 -15.22 13.35 -0.35
C GLU A 228 -14.68 12.49 0.79
N ILE A 229 -13.63 12.97 1.45
CA ILE A 229 -12.99 12.30 2.59
C ILE A 229 -13.88 12.45 3.83
N ALA A 230 -14.30 11.34 4.40
CA ALA A 230 -15.00 11.28 5.67
C ALA A 230 -14.07 10.93 6.84
N GLU A 231 -14.46 11.28 8.05
CA GLU A 231 -13.76 10.82 9.24
C GLU A 231 -13.84 9.29 9.36
N GLY A 232 -12.70 8.66 9.62
CA GLY A 232 -12.52 7.21 9.65
C GLY A 232 -12.05 6.60 8.34
N ASP A 233 -12.01 7.36 7.26
CA ASP A 233 -11.48 6.89 5.98
C ASP A 233 -9.97 6.67 6.05
N THR A 234 -9.50 5.79 5.17
CA THR A 234 -8.06 5.57 4.94
C THR A 234 -7.67 6.19 3.62
N ALA A 235 -6.76 7.16 3.65
CA ALA A 235 -6.29 7.90 2.48
C ALA A 235 -4.79 7.70 2.25
N LEU A 236 -4.39 7.53 0.98
CA LEU A 236 -2.99 7.65 0.56
C LEU A 236 -2.66 9.12 0.38
N VAL A 237 -1.70 9.64 1.15
CA VAL A 237 -1.38 11.06 1.24
C VAL A 237 0.10 11.29 0.96
N GLN A 238 0.40 12.28 0.11
CA GLN A 238 1.68 12.94 0.06
C GLN A 238 1.60 14.21 0.89
N TYR A 239 2.60 14.44 1.75
CA TYR A 239 2.60 15.61 2.64
C TYR A 239 4.00 16.17 2.86
N LYS A 240 4.04 17.44 3.19
CA LYS A 240 5.25 18.16 3.63
C LYS A 240 4.88 19.08 4.78
N GLY A 241 5.53 18.87 5.92
CA GLY A 241 5.39 19.69 7.11
C GLY A 241 6.56 20.63 7.29
N VAL A 242 6.26 21.91 7.45
CA VAL A 242 7.26 22.95 7.77
C VAL A 242 6.84 23.72 9.02
N LEU A 243 7.80 24.19 9.79
CA LEU A 243 7.52 25.10 10.88
C LEU A 243 7.12 26.46 10.30
N TYR A 244 6.10 27.10 10.88
CA TYR A 244 5.71 28.45 10.47
C TYR A 244 6.83 29.46 10.73
N ASP A 245 7.54 29.31 11.85
CA ASP A 245 8.74 30.10 12.14
C ASP A 245 9.93 29.53 11.36
N GLY A 246 10.45 30.34 10.45
CA GLY A 246 11.63 30.03 9.63
C GLY A 246 11.43 29.00 8.51
N GLY A 247 10.25 28.46 8.27
CA GLY A 247 9.96 27.57 7.14
C GLY A 247 10.72 26.24 7.13
N LYS A 248 11.31 25.84 8.27
CA LYS A 248 12.12 24.61 8.36
C LYS A 248 11.24 23.37 8.20
N GLU A 249 11.57 22.50 7.23
CA GLU A 249 10.95 21.17 7.10
C GLU A 249 11.25 20.33 8.35
N PHE A 250 10.21 19.71 8.91
CA PHE A 250 10.34 18.75 10.01
C PHE A 250 9.89 17.34 9.63
N ASP A 251 9.02 17.20 8.63
CA ASP A 251 8.61 15.90 8.11
C ASP A 251 8.07 16.00 6.67
N SER A 252 8.32 14.96 5.84
CA SER A 252 7.90 14.94 4.45
C SER A 252 7.85 13.51 3.89
N SER A 253 6.81 13.16 3.18
CA SER A 253 6.72 11.91 2.44
C SER A 253 7.65 11.89 1.21
N TRP A 254 7.97 13.05 0.62
CA TRP A 254 8.96 13.15 -0.45
C TRP A 254 10.37 12.81 0.05
N SER A 255 10.78 13.33 1.21
CA SER A 255 12.07 12.98 1.81
C SER A 255 12.15 11.50 2.19
N LYS A 256 11.01 10.86 2.49
CA LYS A 256 10.90 9.42 2.77
C LYS A 256 10.82 8.57 1.49
N GLY A 257 10.62 9.21 0.33
CA GLY A 257 10.58 8.55 -0.98
C GLY A 257 9.28 7.81 -1.31
N ALA A 258 8.23 7.95 -0.49
CA ALA A 258 6.96 7.26 -0.70
C ALA A 258 5.79 7.99 -0.03
N PRO A 259 4.59 7.99 -0.63
CA PRO A 259 3.38 8.44 0.05
C PRO A 259 3.07 7.57 1.27
N THR A 260 2.30 8.11 2.17
CA THR A 260 1.92 7.48 3.44
C THR A 260 0.42 7.26 3.48
N THR A 261 -0.01 6.14 4.02
CA THR A 261 -1.43 5.86 4.27
C THR A 261 -1.79 6.37 5.66
N PHE A 262 -2.80 7.23 5.72
CA PHE A 262 -3.35 7.76 6.97
C PHE A 262 -4.79 7.30 7.18
N THR A 263 -5.13 6.93 8.41
CA THR A 263 -6.52 6.87 8.86
C THR A 263 -6.92 8.27 9.33
N ILE A 264 -7.90 8.89 8.68
CA ILE A 264 -8.33 10.27 8.93
C ILE A 264 -9.26 10.29 10.15
N ALA A 265 -8.67 10.18 11.33
CA ALA A 265 -9.42 10.14 12.59
C ALA A 265 -8.60 10.76 13.72
N GLU A 266 -9.29 11.38 14.70
CA GLU A 266 -8.66 11.82 15.93
C GLU A 266 -8.02 10.63 16.67
N GLY A 267 -6.85 10.88 17.28
CA GLY A 267 -6.03 9.84 17.91
C GLY A 267 -5.12 9.06 16.94
N SER A 268 -5.41 9.04 15.63
CA SER A 268 -4.50 8.55 14.60
C SER A 268 -3.65 9.66 14.00
N LEU A 269 -4.23 10.87 13.90
CA LEU A 269 -3.60 12.08 13.40
C LEU A 269 -3.79 13.22 14.40
N ILE A 270 -2.95 14.27 14.27
CA ILE A 270 -3.18 15.53 14.98
C ILE A 270 -4.51 16.15 14.53
N LYS A 271 -5.20 16.81 15.43
CA LYS A 271 -6.52 17.37 15.18
C LYS A 271 -6.58 18.31 13.97
N GLY A 272 -5.53 19.12 13.79
CA GLY A 272 -5.41 20.02 12.64
C GLY A 272 -5.44 19.29 11.29
N PHE A 273 -4.85 18.09 11.17
CA PHE A 273 -4.91 17.28 9.96
C PHE A 273 -6.33 16.76 9.71
N VAL A 274 -6.99 16.24 10.74
CA VAL A 274 -8.36 15.74 10.61
C VAL A 274 -9.29 16.87 10.17
N THR A 275 -9.23 18.01 10.86
CA THR A 275 -10.04 19.20 10.54
C THR A 275 -9.80 19.72 9.11
N GLY A 276 -8.55 19.68 8.64
CA GLY A 276 -8.20 20.19 7.31
C GLY A 276 -8.49 19.22 6.16
N LEU A 277 -8.60 17.90 6.42
CA LEU A 277 -8.78 16.88 5.39
C LEU A 277 -10.22 16.37 5.27
N VAL A 278 -10.98 16.29 6.36
CA VAL A 278 -12.40 15.92 6.30
C VAL A 278 -13.19 16.91 5.45
N GLY A 279 -14.02 16.39 4.54
CA GLY A 279 -14.78 17.20 3.57
C GLY A 279 -13.98 17.58 2.31
N GLN A 280 -12.69 17.31 2.24
CA GLN A 280 -11.92 17.50 1.02
C GLN A 280 -12.15 16.36 0.03
N LYS A 281 -11.98 16.65 -1.26
CA LYS A 281 -12.10 15.62 -2.30
C LYS A 281 -10.75 14.96 -2.58
N VAL A 282 -10.77 13.67 -2.85
CA VAL A 282 -9.59 12.95 -3.35
C VAL A 282 -9.06 13.63 -4.62
N GLY A 283 -7.73 13.74 -4.71
CA GLY A 283 -7.05 14.50 -5.78
C GLY A 283 -6.83 15.98 -5.46
N SER A 284 -7.34 16.48 -4.33
CA SER A 284 -7.06 17.84 -3.85
C SER A 284 -5.63 17.97 -3.32
N GLN A 285 -5.14 19.21 -3.32
CA GLN A 285 -3.99 19.66 -2.55
C GLN A 285 -4.48 20.71 -1.56
N VAL A 286 -4.21 20.47 -0.29
CA VAL A 286 -4.69 21.32 0.81
C VAL A 286 -3.49 21.82 1.60
N MET A 287 -3.40 23.12 1.81
CA MET A 287 -2.50 23.74 2.77
C MET A 287 -3.24 23.88 4.09
N ILE A 288 -2.61 23.46 5.18
CA ILE A 288 -3.18 23.53 6.53
C ILE A 288 -2.18 24.23 7.44
N VAL A 289 -2.55 25.38 7.98
CA VAL A 289 -1.81 26.04 9.07
C VAL A 289 -2.39 25.51 10.37
N VAL A 290 -1.61 24.71 11.09
CA VAL A 290 -2.03 24.05 12.33
C VAL A 290 -1.50 24.84 13.52
N THR A 291 -2.38 25.23 14.44
CA THR A 291 -1.99 25.85 15.69
C THR A 291 -1.34 24.82 16.63
N PRO A 292 -0.49 25.24 17.59
CA PRO A 292 0.08 24.32 18.57
C PRO A 292 -0.96 23.46 19.30
N GLU A 293 -2.11 24.04 19.66
CA GLU A 293 -3.21 23.33 20.33
C GLU A 293 -3.80 22.17 19.51
N ASP A 294 -3.96 22.37 18.19
CA ASP A 294 -4.46 21.34 17.29
C ASP A 294 -3.35 20.48 16.68
N GLY A 295 -2.09 20.74 17.05
CA GLY A 295 -0.88 20.05 16.61
C GLY A 295 -0.24 19.22 17.71
N TYR A 296 1.02 19.55 18.00
CA TYR A 296 1.87 18.82 18.95
C TYR A 296 1.99 19.51 20.33
N GLY A 297 1.22 20.56 20.58
CA GLY A 297 1.30 21.37 21.78
C GLY A 297 2.37 22.48 21.70
N ALA A 298 2.52 23.23 22.80
CA ALA A 298 3.50 24.30 22.91
C ALA A 298 4.86 23.76 23.39
#